data_744606d329148265b872164a942c5da9
#
_entry.id   744606d329148265b872164a942c5da9
#
_cell.length_a   1.000
_cell.length_b   1.000
_cell.length_c   1.000
_cell.angle_alpha   90.00
_cell.angle_beta   90.00
_cell.angle_gamma   90.00
#
_symmetry.space_group_name_H-M   'P 1'
#
loop_
_entity.id
_entity.type
_entity.pdbx_description
1 polymer ?
#
loop_
_entity_poly.entity_id
_entity_poly.type
_entity_poly.pdbx_seq_one_letter_code
_entity_poly.pdbx_strand_id
1 'polypeptide(L)'
;MPPPLPSLLSRSTFFIREHVGFMKLTDAYDLLDPVTGAQLGLAKEEPKAAWVRLLINKKLLPTTVVVYEADGKTVALKIEKPFTFWRTRLSVFDGQGRFLGLLRTKFISFKRELIVEDANERQVGSFSGKWMSWTRELVDGSGQVIGTMDKKWAGLAKEFFTSADNYQLTLAPASASQPGQVALLLAACLGYDLIFTEN
;
A
#
# COMPACT_ATOMS: atom_id res chain seq x y z
N MET A 1 -19.66 17.37 -13.99
CA MET A 1 -18.65 16.49 -14.58
C MET A 1 -17.93 15.76 -13.44
N PRO A 2 -17.80 14.44 -13.42
CA PRO A 2 -16.99 13.80 -12.39
C PRO A 2 -15.54 14.31 -12.52
N PRO A 3 -14.83 14.49 -11.41
CA PRO A 3 -13.43 14.89 -11.46
C PRO A 3 -12.61 13.87 -12.27
N PRO A 4 -11.56 14.29 -12.98
CA PRO A 4 -10.70 13.37 -13.70
C PRO A 4 -10.11 12.35 -12.73
N LEU A 5 -9.94 11.11 -13.21
CA LEU A 5 -9.29 10.06 -12.43
C LEU A 5 -7.85 10.48 -12.14
N PRO A 6 -7.34 10.22 -10.93
CA PRO A 6 -5.96 10.45 -10.58
C PRO A 6 -5.00 9.76 -11.56
N SER A 7 -4.00 10.48 -12.05
CA SER A 7 -3.04 9.98 -13.05
C SER A 7 -2.21 8.81 -12.49
N LEU A 8 -1.98 8.81 -11.19
CA LEU A 8 -1.35 7.74 -10.44
C LEU A 8 -2.05 6.40 -10.67
N LEU A 9 -3.39 6.39 -10.69
CA LEU A 9 -4.20 5.17 -10.81
C LEU A 9 -4.30 4.62 -12.25
N SER A 10 -3.63 5.24 -13.21
CA SER A 10 -3.48 4.72 -14.58
C SER A 10 -2.14 4.02 -14.83
N ARG A 11 -1.31 3.85 -13.79
CA ARG A 11 0.01 3.22 -13.88
C ARG A 11 -0.05 1.75 -13.55
N SER A 12 0.85 0.98 -14.18
CA SER A 12 1.02 -0.47 -13.92
C SER A 12 2.19 -0.79 -12.99
N THR A 13 3.12 0.16 -12.83
CA THR A 13 4.35 -0.05 -12.04
C THR A 13 4.62 1.13 -11.13
N PHE A 14 5.08 0.81 -9.90
CA PHE A 14 5.42 1.79 -8.87
C PHE A 14 6.68 1.35 -8.15
N PHE A 15 7.64 2.25 -8.01
CA PHE A 15 8.72 2.09 -7.05
C PHE A 15 8.34 2.86 -5.78
N ILE A 16 8.16 2.13 -4.69
CA ILE A 16 7.73 2.64 -3.39
C ILE A 16 8.97 2.74 -2.52
N ARG A 17 9.36 3.96 -2.16
CA ARG A 17 10.53 4.24 -1.35
C ARG A 17 10.11 4.81 0.00
N GLU A 18 10.39 4.08 1.06
CA GLU A 18 10.17 4.56 2.41
C GLU A 18 11.14 5.69 2.77
N HIS A 19 10.64 6.74 3.42
CA HIS A 19 11.48 7.78 4.00
C HIS A 19 12.08 7.30 5.32
N VAL A 20 13.39 7.10 5.37
CA VAL A 20 14.12 6.83 6.62
C VAL A 20 14.42 8.14 7.32
N GLY A 21 13.97 8.30 8.55
CA GLY A 21 14.29 9.46 9.38
C GLY A 21 14.59 9.05 10.82
N PHE A 22 15.59 9.70 11.43
CA PHE A 22 15.88 9.54 12.85
C PHE A 22 14.71 10.16 13.65
N MET A 23 14.04 9.38 14.53
CA MET A 23 12.89 9.80 15.34
C MET A 23 11.58 10.04 14.57
N LYS A 24 11.22 9.17 13.61
CA LYS A 24 9.93 9.28 12.93
C LYS A 24 8.75 8.94 13.83
N LEU A 25 7.84 9.90 13.99
CA LEU A 25 6.50 9.65 14.55
C LEU A 25 5.50 9.20 13.47
N THR A 26 5.85 9.36 12.18
CA THR A 26 4.96 9.08 11.02
C THR A 26 5.75 8.49 9.87
N ASP A 27 5.17 7.55 9.14
CA ASP A 27 5.76 7.00 7.93
C ASP A 27 5.35 7.81 6.71
N ALA A 28 6.27 7.90 5.74
CA ALA A 28 6.06 8.50 4.45
C ALA A 28 6.76 7.68 3.37
N TYR A 29 6.15 7.60 2.19
CA TYR A 29 6.64 6.83 1.06
C TYR A 29 6.56 7.67 -0.22
N ASP A 30 7.67 7.81 -0.95
CA ASP A 30 7.64 8.30 -2.31
C ASP A 30 7.13 7.20 -3.25
N LEU A 31 6.23 7.55 -4.13
CA LEU A 31 5.80 6.72 -5.24
C LEU A 31 6.49 7.23 -6.50
N LEU A 32 7.41 6.46 -7.05
CA LEU A 32 8.26 6.85 -8.17
C LEU A 32 8.01 5.96 -9.38
N ASP A 33 8.26 6.51 -10.55
CA ASP A 33 8.35 5.73 -11.79
C ASP A 33 9.66 4.90 -11.74
N PRO A 34 9.59 3.56 -11.85
CA PRO A 34 10.78 2.71 -11.69
C PRO A 34 11.81 2.86 -12.82
N VAL A 35 11.44 3.44 -13.96
CA VAL A 35 12.33 3.62 -15.12
C VAL A 35 12.99 4.99 -15.09
N THR A 36 12.20 6.03 -14.88
CA THR A 36 12.66 7.43 -14.97
C THR A 36 13.04 8.02 -13.61
N GLY A 37 12.59 7.42 -12.50
CA GLY A 37 12.73 7.99 -11.15
C GLY A 37 11.80 9.20 -10.90
N ALA A 38 10.93 9.53 -11.85
CA ALA A 38 10.02 10.67 -11.70
C ALA A 38 9.03 10.43 -10.56
N GLN A 39 8.74 11.49 -9.80
CA GLN A 39 7.74 11.47 -8.74
C GLN A 39 6.35 11.25 -9.35
N LEU A 40 5.69 10.16 -8.97
CA LEU A 40 4.31 9.85 -9.34
C LEU A 40 3.33 10.28 -8.26
N GLY A 41 3.75 10.21 -7.00
CA GLY A 41 2.92 10.55 -5.86
C GLY A 41 3.67 10.41 -4.54
N LEU A 42 2.97 10.63 -3.45
CA LEU A 42 3.49 10.61 -2.10
C LEU A 42 2.45 10.04 -1.14
N ALA A 43 2.79 8.99 -0.41
CA ALA A 43 1.96 8.48 0.68
C ALA A 43 2.47 9.02 2.00
N LYS A 44 1.57 9.57 2.83
CA LYS A 44 1.88 10.09 4.17
C LYS A 44 0.94 9.48 5.19
N GLU A 45 1.50 9.04 6.29
CA GLU A 45 0.75 8.67 7.46
C GLU A 45 0.29 9.92 8.23
N GLU A 46 -1.01 10.03 8.51
CA GLU A 46 -1.60 11.08 9.32
C GLU A 46 -2.08 10.49 10.65
N PRO A 47 -1.28 10.58 11.72
CA PRO A 47 -1.67 10.04 13.01
C PRO A 47 -2.74 10.90 13.66
N LYS A 48 -3.87 10.30 14.05
CA LYS A 48 -4.95 11.00 14.77
C LYS A 48 -4.53 11.47 16.17
N ALA A 49 -3.48 10.89 16.76
CA ALA A 49 -2.97 11.23 18.09
C ALA A 49 -1.49 10.87 18.21
N ALA A 50 -0.60 11.67 17.61
CA ALA A 50 0.83 11.39 17.54
C ALA A 50 1.49 11.17 18.93
N TRP A 51 1.08 11.93 19.95
CA TRP A 51 1.61 11.82 21.31
C TRP A 51 1.27 10.50 22.01
N VAL A 52 0.16 9.85 21.64
CA VAL A 52 -0.27 8.55 22.20
C VAL A 52 0.68 7.43 21.76
N ARG A 53 1.41 7.61 20.65
CA ARG A 53 2.42 6.65 20.16
C ARG A 53 3.61 6.49 21.08
N LEU A 54 3.83 7.45 21.98
CA LEU A 54 4.88 7.35 22.99
C LEU A 54 4.49 6.41 24.15
N LEU A 55 3.19 6.12 24.30
CA LEU A 55 2.64 5.35 25.40
C LEU A 55 2.05 4.01 25.00
N ILE A 56 1.57 3.90 23.76
CA ILE A 56 0.87 2.70 23.24
C ILE A 56 1.56 2.23 21.97
N ASN A 57 1.63 0.90 21.81
CA ASN A 57 2.20 0.29 20.60
C ASN A 57 1.49 0.83 19.34
N LYS A 58 2.28 1.35 18.39
CA LYS A 58 1.84 1.93 17.12
C LYS A 58 0.87 1.02 16.34
N LYS A 59 1.07 -0.31 16.41
CA LYS A 59 0.21 -1.32 15.76
C LYS A 59 -1.25 -1.28 16.20
N LEU A 60 -1.53 -0.87 17.43
CA LEU A 60 -2.89 -0.83 17.97
C LEU A 60 -3.61 0.47 17.61
N LEU A 61 -2.87 1.52 17.30
CA LEU A 61 -3.42 2.86 17.11
C LEU A 61 -4.13 3.02 15.76
N PRO A 62 -5.22 3.80 15.72
CA PRO A 62 -5.85 4.20 14.48
C PRO A 62 -4.89 5.05 13.67
N THR A 63 -4.78 4.74 12.39
CA THR A 63 -3.88 5.38 11.46
C THR A 63 -4.58 5.65 10.15
N THR A 64 -4.30 6.78 9.54
CA THR A 64 -4.74 7.12 8.19
C THR A 64 -3.50 7.34 7.33
N VAL A 65 -3.42 6.67 6.18
CA VAL A 65 -2.43 6.96 5.14
C VAL A 65 -3.15 7.63 3.98
N VAL A 66 -2.69 8.81 3.62
CA VAL A 66 -3.21 9.57 2.47
C VAL A 66 -2.17 9.52 1.35
N VAL A 67 -2.61 9.09 0.18
CA VAL A 67 -1.80 9.05 -1.03
C VAL A 67 -2.18 10.24 -1.90
N TYR A 68 -1.19 11.06 -2.18
CA TYR A 68 -1.30 12.25 -3.02
C TYR A 68 -0.72 11.99 -4.39
N GLU A 69 -1.24 12.68 -5.41
CA GLU A 69 -0.63 12.82 -6.72
C GLU A 69 0.75 13.52 -6.62
N ALA A 70 1.48 13.58 -7.73
CA ALA A 70 2.79 14.24 -7.82
C ALA A 70 2.76 15.73 -7.42
N ASP A 71 1.60 16.38 -7.48
CA ASP A 71 1.40 17.77 -7.05
C ASP A 71 1.42 17.94 -5.52
N GLY A 72 1.41 16.84 -4.76
CA GLY A 72 1.38 16.82 -3.31
C GLY A 72 0.10 17.37 -2.66
N LYS A 73 -0.95 17.60 -3.44
CA LYS A 73 -2.22 18.22 -3.01
C LYS A 73 -3.45 17.40 -3.36
N THR A 74 -3.50 16.88 -4.59
CA THR A 74 -4.63 16.07 -5.06
C THR A 74 -4.57 14.70 -4.40
N VAL A 75 -5.61 14.35 -3.64
CA VAL A 75 -5.72 13.04 -3.00
C VAL A 75 -6.11 12.00 -4.04
N ALA A 76 -5.29 10.98 -4.23
CA ALA A 76 -5.56 9.85 -5.10
C ALA A 76 -6.37 8.77 -4.38
N LEU A 77 -5.93 8.40 -3.16
CA LEU A 77 -6.64 7.44 -2.31
C LEU A 77 -6.31 7.67 -0.84
N LYS A 78 -7.14 7.09 0.04
CA LYS A 78 -6.96 7.10 1.49
C LYS A 78 -7.11 5.68 2.04
N ILE A 79 -6.23 5.31 2.97
CA ILE A 79 -6.25 4.03 3.67
C ILE A 79 -6.49 4.32 5.15
N GLU A 80 -7.54 3.76 5.73
CA GLU A 80 -7.88 3.95 7.15
C GLU A 80 -7.75 2.64 7.92
N LYS A 81 -6.93 2.65 8.96
CA LYS A 81 -6.81 1.59 9.95
C LYS A 81 -7.53 2.02 11.21
N PRO A 82 -8.60 1.34 11.63
CA PRO A 82 -9.23 1.60 12.92
C PRO A 82 -8.34 1.11 14.07
N PHE A 83 -8.68 1.48 15.30
CA PHE A 83 -8.10 0.82 16.48
C PHE A 83 -8.39 -0.68 16.42
N THR A 84 -7.35 -1.52 16.50
CA THR A 84 -7.48 -2.97 16.29
C THR A 84 -6.73 -3.74 17.36
N PHE A 85 -7.44 -4.62 18.08
CA PHE A 85 -6.84 -5.48 19.08
C PHE A 85 -6.53 -6.89 18.55
N TRP A 86 -7.32 -7.42 17.60
CA TRP A 86 -7.22 -8.84 17.20
C TRP A 86 -7.08 -9.09 15.68
N ARG A 87 -7.78 -8.36 14.83
CA ARG A 87 -7.73 -8.54 13.37
C ARG A 87 -7.61 -7.18 12.70
N THR A 88 -6.52 -6.97 11.99
CA THR A 88 -6.33 -5.71 11.26
C THR A 88 -7.20 -5.70 10.02
N ARG A 89 -8.01 -4.63 9.88
CA ARG A 89 -8.78 -4.30 8.69
C ARG A 89 -8.40 -2.90 8.29
N LEU A 90 -8.15 -2.69 6.99
CA LEU A 90 -7.88 -1.37 6.44
C LEU A 90 -8.97 -1.06 5.43
N SER A 91 -9.68 0.05 5.60
CA SER A 91 -10.66 0.54 4.62
C SER A 91 -9.97 1.44 3.62
N VAL A 92 -10.29 1.26 2.33
CA VAL A 92 -9.72 2.03 1.23
C VAL A 92 -10.79 2.90 0.61
N PHE A 93 -10.49 4.19 0.47
CA PHE A 93 -11.36 5.19 -0.13
C PHE A 93 -10.65 5.89 -1.27
N ASP A 94 -11.39 6.40 -2.25
CA ASP A 94 -10.83 7.29 -3.26
C ASP A 94 -10.64 8.73 -2.72
N GLY A 95 -10.11 9.63 -3.57
CA GLY A 95 -9.89 11.03 -3.22
C GLY A 95 -11.15 11.83 -2.91
N GLN A 96 -12.33 11.32 -3.28
CA GLN A 96 -13.63 11.91 -2.97
C GLN A 96 -14.29 11.29 -1.73
N GLY A 97 -13.62 10.35 -1.06
CA GLY A 97 -14.14 9.66 0.11
C GLY A 97 -15.11 8.53 -0.20
N ARG A 98 -15.23 8.07 -1.45
CA ARG A 98 -16.05 6.90 -1.80
C ARG A 98 -15.29 5.63 -1.39
N PHE A 99 -15.99 4.71 -0.73
CA PHE A 99 -15.44 3.43 -0.34
C PHE A 99 -15.11 2.57 -1.56
N LEU A 100 -13.86 2.14 -1.68
CA LEU A 100 -13.37 1.28 -2.77
C LEU A 100 -13.31 -0.19 -2.35
N GLY A 101 -13.03 -0.47 -1.08
CA GLY A 101 -12.90 -1.82 -0.60
C GLY A 101 -12.15 -1.96 0.71
N LEU A 102 -11.81 -3.19 1.06
CA LEU A 102 -11.26 -3.58 2.35
C LEU A 102 -10.03 -4.46 2.18
N LEU A 103 -9.01 -4.19 2.99
CA LEU A 103 -7.87 -5.08 3.18
C LEU A 103 -8.04 -5.78 4.53
N ARG A 104 -7.95 -7.09 4.57
CA ARG A 104 -8.05 -7.85 5.83
C ARG A 104 -7.01 -8.94 5.92
N THR A 105 -6.53 -9.17 7.14
CA THR A 105 -5.64 -10.29 7.42
C THR A 105 -6.44 -11.55 7.66
N LYS A 106 -5.97 -12.65 7.06
CA LYS A 106 -6.47 -14.00 7.34
C LYS A 106 -5.34 -14.79 8.01
N PHE A 107 -5.61 -15.26 9.22
CA PHE A 107 -4.71 -16.15 9.93
C PHE A 107 -5.17 -17.59 9.68
N ILE A 108 -4.40 -18.31 8.86
CA ILE A 108 -4.58 -19.75 8.67
C ILE A 108 -3.29 -20.42 9.17
N SER A 109 -3.31 -20.97 10.37
CA SER A 109 -2.14 -21.63 10.96
C SER A 109 -0.93 -20.70 11.04
N PHE A 110 0.18 -21.02 10.38
CA PHE A 110 1.41 -20.22 10.37
C PHE A 110 1.54 -19.29 9.14
N LYS A 111 0.51 -19.21 8.28
CA LYS A 111 0.52 -18.32 7.09
C LYS A 111 -0.29 -17.06 7.36
N ARG A 112 0.36 -15.92 7.20
CA ARG A 112 -0.29 -14.61 7.21
C ARG A 112 -0.64 -14.27 5.77
N GLU A 113 -1.91 -14.10 5.47
CA GLU A 113 -2.41 -13.73 4.16
C GLU A 113 -3.11 -12.37 4.27
N LEU A 114 -2.83 -11.46 3.35
CA LEU A 114 -3.56 -10.21 3.19
C LEU A 114 -4.52 -10.36 2.02
N ILE A 115 -5.81 -10.31 2.30
CA ILE A 115 -6.88 -10.39 1.31
C ILE A 115 -7.34 -8.98 0.97
N VAL A 116 -7.56 -8.73 -0.32
CA VAL A 116 -8.06 -7.49 -0.89
C VAL A 116 -9.46 -7.74 -1.43
N GLU A 117 -10.44 -7.01 -0.92
CA GLU A 117 -11.85 -7.11 -1.32
C GLU A 117 -12.33 -5.76 -1.88
N ASP A 118 -13.16 -5.79 -2.92
CA ASP A 118 -13.81 -4.59 -3.45
C ASP A 118 -14.99 -4.15 -2.58
N ALA A 119 -15.66 -3.05 -2.96
CA ALA A 119 -16.82 -2.53 -2.25
C ALA A 119 -18.03 -3.48 -2.22
N ASN A 120 -18.04 -4.52 -3.05
CA ASN A 120 -19.06 -5.57 -3.09
C ASN A 120 -18.62 -6.85 -2.37
N GLU A 121 -17.57 -6.77 -1.54
CA GLU A 121 -16.98 -7.90 -0.81
C GLU A 121 -16.43 -9.02 -1.70
N ARG A 122 -16.13 -8.74 -2.97
CA ARG A 122 -15.50 -9.71 -3.88
C ARG A 122 -14.01 -9.64 -3.70
N GLN A 123 -13.36 -10.79 -3.57
CA GLN A 123 -11.91 -10.85 -3.51
C GLN A 123 -11.32 -10.47 -4.88
N VAL A 124 -10.62 -9.34 -4.92
CA VAL A 124 -9.91 -8.83 -6.10
C VAL A 124 -8.43 -9.18 -6.09
N GLY A 125 -7.91 -9.61 -4.94
CA GLY A 125 -6.54 -10.07 -4.82
C GLY A 125 -6.21 -10.60 -3.43
N SER A 126 -5.07 -11.28 -3.33
CA SER A 126 -4.43 -11.59 -2.06
C SER A 126 -2.91 -11.67 -2.23
N PHE A 127 -2.17 -11.36 -1.17
CA PHE A 127 -0.73 -11.62 -1.15
C PHE A 127 -0.50 -13.09 -0.81
N SER A 128 0.10 -13.81 -1.75
CA SER A 128 0.53 -15.20 -1.63
C SER A 128 2.04 -15.28 -1.45
N GLY A 129 2.52 -16.25 -0.69
CA GLY A 129 3.94 -16.55 -0.56
C GLY A 129 4.44 -16.68 0.88
N LYS A 130 5.71 -17.10 1.01
CA LYS A 130 6.38 -17.20 2.31
C LYS A 130 6.69 -15.79 2.81
N TRP A 131 6.44 -15.54 4.07
CA TRP A 131 6.63 -14.25 4.73
C TRP A 131 8.06 -13.66 4.57
N MET A 132 9.07 -14.49 4.36
CA MET A 132 10.47 -14.10 4.14
C MET A 132 10.87 -14.05 2.65
N SER A 133 9.91 -14.16 1.71
CA SER A 133 10.24 -14.07 0.29
C SER A 133 10.53 -12.62 -0.11
N TRP A 134 11.56 -12.44 -0.94
CA TRP A 134 11.91 -11.15 -1.53
C TRP A 134 10.88 -10.69 -2.57
N THR A 135 10.22 -11.65 -3.20
CA THR A 135 9.13 -11.44 -4.15
C THR A 135 7.84 -12.00 -3.57
N ARG A 136 6.77 -11.24 -3.64
CA ARG A 136 5.40 -11.66 -3.27
C ARG A 136 4.50 -11.53 -4.48
N GLU A 137 3.79 -12.59 -4.76
CA GLU A 137 2.77 -12.59 -5.80
C GLU A 137 1.45 -12.05 -5.24
N LEU A 138 0.80 -11.23 -6.06
CA LEU A 138 -0.58 -10.85 -5.90
C LEU A 138 -1.40 -11.80 -6.78
N VAL A 139 -2.28 -12.58 -6.17
CA VAL A 139 -3.13 -13.53 -6.88
C VAL A 139 -4.60 -13.16 -6.72
N ASP A 140 -5.40 -13.37 -7.76
CA ASP A 140 -6.86 -13.20 -7.70
C ASP A 140 -7.56 -14.37 -7.00
N GLY A 141 -8.89 -14.35 -6.95
CA GLY A 141 -9.69 -15.41 -6.35
C GLY A 141 -9.59 -16.78 -7.08
N SER A 142 -9.09 -16.82 -8.33
CA SER A 142 -8.84 -18.03 -9.10
C SER A 142 -7.41 -18.58 -8.92
N GLY A 143 -6.53 -17.81 -8.24
CA GLY A 143 -5.11 -18.12 -8.08
C GLY A 143 -4.23 -17.62 -9.24
N GLN A 144 -4.79 -16.84 -10.18
CA GLN A 144 -3.99 -16.22 -11.25
C GLN A 144 -3.17 -15.05 -10.70
N VAL A 145 -1.90 -14.96 -11.12
CA VAL A 145 -1.03 -13.83 -10.74
C VAL A 145 -1.49 -12.57 -11.46
N ILE A 146 -1.89 -11.57 -10.66
CA ILE A 146 -2.36 -10.25 -11.11
C ILE A 146 -1.34 -9.14 -10.85
N GLY A 147 -0.22 -9.46 -10.19
CA GLY A 147 0.88 -8.54 -9.95
C GLY A 147 1.93 -9.15 -9.05
N THR A 148 3.02 -8.42 -8.85
CA THR A 148 4.11 -8.77 -7.93
C THR A 148 4.53 -7.58 -7.10
N MET A 149 4.98 -7.85 -5.88
CA MET A 149 5.66 -6.91 -5.00
C MET A 149 7.05 -7.44 -4.69
N ASP A 150 8.08 -6.76 -5.18
CA ASP A 150 9.47 -7.15 -5.01
C ASP A 150 10.20 -6.24 -4.01
N LYS A 151 10.82 -6.81 -2.98
CA LYS A 151 11.65 -6.09 -2.00
C LYS A 151 13.07 -5.81 -2.50
N LYS A 152 13.55 -6.56 -3.51
CA LYS A 152 14.84 -6.33 -4.18
C LYS A 152 14.61 -5.70 -5.54
N TRP A 153 15.18 -4.52 -5.73
CA TRP A 153 15.21 -3.91 -7.03
C TRP A 153 16.65 -3.67 -7.50
N ALA A 154 16.96 -4.17 -8.71
CA ALA A 154 18.30 -4.11 -9.30
C ALA A 154 18.52 -2.87 -10.22
N GLY A 155 17.52 -1.95 -10.31
CA GLY A 155 17.54 -0.81 -11.21
C GLY A 155 18.28 0.44 -10.67
N LEU A 156 17.68 1.62 -10.82
CA LEU A 156 18.24 2.92 -10.40
C LEU A 156 18.61 3.01 -8.91
N ALA A 157 18.07 2.11 -8.07
CA ALA A 157 18.28 2.11 -6.63
C ALA A 157 19.67 1.65 -6.16
N LYS A 158 20.61 1.31 -7.04
CA LYS A 158 22.00 1.01 -6.61
C LYS A 158 22.65 2.18 -5.85
N GLU A 159 22.18 3.40 -6.06
CA GLU A 159 22.67 4.61 -5.40
C GLU A 159 21.94 4.93 -4.09
N PHE A 160 20.83 4.25 -3.78
CA PHE A 160 19.96 4.55 -2.65
C PHE A 160 19.86 3.41 -1.63
N PHE A 161 20.96 2.65 -1.42
CA PHE A 161 21.04 1.68 -0.33
C PHE A 161 21.02 2.38 1.04
N THR A 162 19.81 2.75 1.45
CA THR A 162 19.52 3.09 2.84
C THR A 162 18.85 1.90 3.51
N SER A 163 18.79 1.88 4.84
CA SER A 163 18.08 0.87 5.62
C SER A 163 16.54 0.87 5.42
N ALA A 164 16.03 1.66 4.47
CA ALA A 164 14.62 1.78 4.13
C ALA A 164 14.10 0.52 3.41
N ASP A 165 12.89 0.14 3.72
CA ASP A 165 12.17 -0.88 2.97
C ASP A 165 11.67 -0.29 1.63
N ASN A 166 12.33 -0.70 0.55
CA ASN A 166 11.96 -0.30 -0.81
C ASN A 166 11.26 -1.45 -1.51
N TYR A 167 10.14 -1.14 -2.18
CA TYR A 167 9.32 -2.14 -2.87
C TYR A 167 9.08 -1.70 -4.31
N GLN A 168 9.04 -2.65 -5.23
CA GLN A 168 8.49 -2.43 -6.55
C GLN A 168 7.18 -3.20 -6.67
N LEU A 169 6.09 -2.49 -6.94
CA LEU A 169 4.81 -3.06 -7.31
C LEU A 169 4.71 -3.07 -8.83
N THR A 170 4.44 -4.25 -9.40
CA THR A 170 4.17 -4.43 -10.84
C THR A 170 2.83 -5.12 -11.00
N LEU A 171 1.89 -4.52 -11.73
CA LEU A 171 0.55 -5.04 -11.97
C LEU A 171 0.45 -5.66 -13.36
N ALA A 172 -0.29 -6.75 -13.48
CA ALA A 172 -0.63 -7.34 -14.78
C ALA A 172 -1.48 -6.36 -15.60
N PRO A 173 -1.39 -6.37 -16.95
CA PRO A 173 -2.09 -5.42 -17.82
C PRO A 173 -3.61 -5.36 -17.57
N ALA A 174 -4.25 -6.49 -17.31
CA ALA A 174 -5.68 -6.57 -17.03
C ALA A 174 -6.05 -5.79 -15.75
N SER A 175 -5.24 -5.91 -14.70
CA SER A 175 -5.44 -5.18 -13.44
C SER A 175 -5.11 -3.70 -13.57
N ALA A 176 -4.05 -3.38 -14.31
CA ALA A 176 -3.61 -2.00 -14.56
C ALA A 176 -4.63 -1.18 -15.41
N SER A 177 -5.47 -1.85 -16.18
CA SER A 177 -6.54 -1.19 -16.96
C SER A 177 -7.74 -0.74 -16.11
N GLN A 178 -7.79 -1.13 -14.83
CA GLN A 178 -8.92 -0.82 -13.93
C GLN A 178 -8.44 0.08 -12.77
N PRO A 179 -8.68 1.40 -12.80
CA PRO A 179 -8.17 2.35 -11.80
C PRO A 179 -8.56 1.99 -10.35
N GLY A 180 -9.77 1.49 -10.14
CA GLY A 180 -10.22 1.02 -8.82
C GLY A 180 -9.41 -0.18 -8.31
N GLN A 181 -9.04 -1.10 -9.20
CA GLN A 181 -8.19 -2.24 -8.85
C GLN A 181 -6.74 -1.79 -8.59
N VAL A 182 -6.21 -0.87 -9.40
CA VAL A 182 -4.89 -0.25 -9.15
C VAL A 182 -4.86 0.39 -7.77
N ALA A 183 -5.90 1.16 -7.41
CA ALA A 183 -6.01 1.79 -6.09
C ALA A 183 -5.98 0.76 -4.95
N LEU A 184 -6.76 -0.32 -5.06
CA LEU A 184 -6.83 -1.37 -4.05
C LEU A 184 -5.51 -2.15 -3.92
N LEU A 185 -4.85 -2.47 -5.04
CA LEU A 185 -3.59 -3.22 -5.02
C LEU A 185 -2.42 -2.35 -4.55
N LEU A 186 -2.39 -1.06 -4.90
CA LEU A 186 -1.44 -0.09 -4.36
C LEU A 186 -1.65 0.09 -2.84
N ALA A 187 -2.91 0.24 -2.41
CA ALA A 187 -3.25 0.31 -0.99
C ALA A 187 -2.82 -0.97 -0.25
N ALA A 188 -2.95 -2.14 -0.89
CA ALA A 188 -2.54 -3.41 -0.30
C ALA A 188 -1.02 -3.51 -0.13
N CYS A 189 -0.23 -2.97 -1.07
CA CYS A 189 1.22 -2.89 -0.96
C CYS A 189 1.65 -2.00 0.22
N LEU A 190 1.10 -0.78 0.32
CA LEU A 190 1.34 0.14 1.44
C LEU A 190 0.82 -0.42 2.76
N GLY A 191 -0.38 -1.01 2.75
CA GLY A 191 -1.01 -1.62 3.92
C GLY A 191 -0.29 -2.88 4.41
N TYR A 192 0.41 -3.57 3.52
CA TYR A 192 1.23 -4.72 3.90
C TYR A 192 2.34 -4.30 4.87
N ASP A 193 3.01 -3.20 4.59
CA ASP A 193 4.03 -2.62 5.45
C ASP A 193 3.47 -2.21 6.81
N LEU A 194 2.36 -1.48 6.82
CA LEU A 194 1.66 -1.05 8.05
C LEU A 194 1.21 -2.21 8.96
N ILE A 195 0.98 -3.40 8.39
CA ILE A 195 0.46 -4.56 9.14
C ILE A 195 1.58 -5.48 9.61
N PHE A 196 2.61 -5.69 8.78
CA PHE A 196 3.54 -6.81 8.97
C PHE A 196 4.98 -6.41 9.28
N THR A 197 5.44 -5.23 8.88
CA THR A 197 6.85 -4.82 8.99
C THR A 197 7.12 -3.84 10.11
N GLU A 198 6.13 -3.15 10.64
CA GLU A 198 6.30 -2.30 11.82
C GLU A 198 6.63 -3.16 13.06
N ASN A 199 7.90 -3.30 13.38
CA ASN A 199 8.41 -3.86 14.64
C ASN A 199 8.88 -2.75 15.57
#